data_9c441cd09e59502405b02a19fe44bddd
#
_entry.id   9c441cd09e59502405b02a19fe44bddd
#
_cell.length_a   1.000
_cell.length_b   1.000
_cell.length_c   1.000
_cell.angle_alpha   90.00
_cell.angle_beta   90.00
_cell.angle_gamma   90.00
#
_symmetry.space_group_name_H-M   'P 1'
#
loop_
_entity.id
_entity.type
_entity.pdbx_description
1 polymer ?
#
loop_
_entity_poly.entity_id
_entity_poly.type
_entity_poly.pdbx_seq_one_letter_code
_entity_poly.pdbx_strand_id
1 'polypeptide(L)' 'MNVFEEKGITHLDLHGIKHLDASDEVIDFIYQFQDKIPLMIICGNSNRMIEL' A
#
# COMPACT_ATOMS: atom_id res chain seq x y z
N MET A 1 -8.63 1.33 5.72
CA MET A 1 -7.30 1.48 5.10
C MET A 1 -6.37 2.16 6.09
N ASN A 2 -5.17 1.65 6.22
CA ASN A 2 -4.19 2.19 7.13
C ASN A 2 -2.90 2.52 6.38
N VAL A 3 -2.51 3.79 6.42
CA VAL A 3 -1.31 4.27 5.74
C VAL A 3 -0.35 4.80 6.80
N PHE A 4 0.90 4.38 6.72
CA PHE A 4 1.92 4.84 7.66
C PHE A 4 3.30 4.84 6.98
N GLU A 5 4.24 5.54 7.59
CA GLU A 5 5.60 5.59 7.09
C GLU A 5 6.53 4.86 8.05
N GLU A 6 7.43 4.04 7.51
CA GLU A 6 8.43 3.34 8.30
C GLU A 6 9.73 3.31 7.51
N LYS A 7 10.80 3.74 8.15
CA LYS A 7 12.15 3.79 7.55
C LYS A 7 12.16 4.57 6.23
N GLY A 8 11.35 5.61 6.16
CA GLY A 8 11.29 6.45 4.97
C GLY A 8 10.44 5.90 3.84
N ILE A 9 9.75 4.79 4.05
CA ILE A 9 8.90 4.17 3.03
C ILE A 9 7.45 4.26 3.46
N THR A 10 6.59 4.74 2.56
CA THR A 10 5.15 4.81 2.81
C THR A 10 4.52 3.44 2.59
N HIS A 11 3.78 2.98 3.59
CA HIS A 11 3.17 1.66 3.61
C HIS A 11 1.66 1.77 3.57
N LEU A 12 1.02 0.87 2.83
CA LEU A 12 -0.43 0.66 2.88
C LEU A 12 -0.70 -0.69 3.50
N ASP A 13 -1.39 -0.71 4.62
CA ASP A 13 -1.76 -1.94 5.29
C ASP A 13 -3.19 -2.32 4.90
N LEU A 14 -3.32 -3.43 4.19
CA LEU A 14 -4.61 -3.95 3.72
C LEU A 14 -5.22 -4.98 4.68
N HIS A 15 -4.61 -5.16 5.83
CA HIS A 15 -5.09 -6.09 6.83
C HIS A 15 -6.57 -5.82 7.14
N GLY A 16 -7.40 -6.84 7.02
CA GLY A 16 -8.83 -6.70 7.29
C GLY A 16 -9.67 -6.15 6.13
N ILE A 17 -9.05 -5.79 5.00
CA ILE A 17 -9.77 -5.29 3.85
C ILE A 17 -10.24 -6.46 2.99
N LYS A 18 -11.49 -6.43 2.56
CA LYS A 18 -12.03 -7.47 1.68
C LYS A 18 -11.35 -7.43 0.32
N HIS A 19 -11.21 -8.60 -0.29
CA HIS A 19 -10.59 -8.72 -1.61
C HIS A 19 -11.17 -7.78 -2.66
N LEU A 20 -12.50 -7.64 -2.65
CA LEU A 20 -13.17 -6.79 -3.65
C LEU A 20 -12.81 -5.32 -3.49
N ASP A 21 -12.50 -4.91 -2.27
CA ASP A 21 -12.18 -3.51 -1.99
C ASP A 21 -10.68 -3.25 -2.06
N ALA A 22 -9.86 -4.29 -1.92
CA ALA A 22 -8.41 -4.14 -1.85
C ALA A 22 -7.82 -3.53 -3.12
N SER A 23 -8.31 -3.94 -4.29
CA SER A 23 -7.81 -3.42 -5.56
C SER A 23 -8.01 -1.92 -5.68
N ASP A 24 -9.19 -1.44 -5.30
CA ASP A 24 -9.49 -0.01 -5.35
C ASP A 24 -8.61 0.77 -4.37
N GLU A 25 -8.38 0.21 -3.19
CA GLU A 25 -7.54 0.83 -2.18
C GLU A 25 -6.10 0.95 -2.66
N VAL A 26 -5.59 -0.10 -3.29
CA VAL A 26 -4.22 -0.11 -3.82
C VAL A 26 -4.06 0.94 -4.91
N ILE A 27 -4.99 0.98 -5.85
CA ILE A 27 -4.94 1.94 -6.96
C ILE A 27 -4.95 3.37 -6.42
N ASP A 28 -5.85 3.64 -5.49
CA ASP A 28 -5.99 4.95 -4.87
C ASP A 28 -4.71 5.34 -4.12
N PHE A 29 -4.16 4.40 -3.38
CA PHE A 29 -2.92 4.60 -2.64
C PHE A 29 -1.76 4.96 -3.57
N ILE A 30 -1.58 4.18 -4.63
CA ILE A 30 -0.51 4.43 -5.60
C ILE A 30 -0.68 5.80 -6.23
N TYR A 31 -1.90 6.14 -6.60
CA TYR A 31 -2.17 7.44 -7.21
C TYR A 31 -1.83 8.59 -6.26
N GLN A 32 -2.23 8.47 -5.00
CA GLN A 32 -1.98 9.52 -4.01
C GLN A 32 -0.51 9.70 -3.68
N PHE A 33 0.24 8.60 -3.68
CA PHE A 33 1.63 8.62 -3.20
C PHE A 33 2.65 8.32 -4.29
N GLN A 34 2.28 8.53 -5.55
CA GLN A 34 3.17 8.23 -6.68
C GLN A 34 4.47 9.01 -6.64
N ASP A 35 4.50 10.14 -5.97
CA ASP A 35 5.71 10.96 -5.81
C ASP A 35 6.67 10.39 -4.76
N LYS A 36 6.23 9.42 -4.01
CA LYS A 36 6.98 8.89 -2.87
C LYS A 36 7.42 7.44 -3.07
N ILE A 37 7.43 6.98 -4.29
CA ILE A 37 7.92 5.65 -4.63
C ILE A 37 9.38 5.52 -4.18
N PRO A 38 9.78 4.38 -3.58
CA PRO A 38 9.03 3.11 -3.47
C PRO A 38 7.95 3.13 -2.41
N LEU A 39 6.91 2.33 -2.65
CA LEU A 39 5.80 2.16 -1.73
C LEU A 39 5.72 0.69 -1.31
N MET A 40 5.18 0.42 -0.14
CA MET A 40 5.03 -0.95 0.36
C MET A 40 3.56 -1.25 0.58
N ILE A 41 3.12 -2.41 0.07
CA ILE A 41 1.77 -2.90 0.29
C ILE A 41 1.85 -4.12 1.22
N ILE A 42 1.17 -4.07 2.32
CA ILE A 42 1.11 -5.16 3.29
C ILE A 42 -0.19 -5.92 3.09
N CYS A 43 -0.09 -7.18 2.69
CA CYS A 43 -1.24 -8.00 2.33
C CYS A 43 -1.33 -9.22 3.23
N GLY A 44 -1.53 -9.03 4.51
CA GLY A 44 -1.66 -10.16 5.41
C GLY A 44 -0.44 -11.06 5.46
N ASN A 45 -0.36 -12.01 4.54
CA ASN A 45 0.72 -13.01 4.52
C ASN A 45 1.95 -12.61 3.71
N SER A 46 1.88 -11.54 2.95
CA SER A 46 3.00 -11.14 2.11
C SER A 46 3.00 -9.64 1.90
N ASN A 47 4.19 -9.12 1.69
CA ASN A 47 4.37 -7.70 1.40
C ASN A 47 4.83 -7.55 -0.04
N ARG A 48 4.39 -6.47 -0.68
CA ARG A 48 4.77 -6.16 -2.05
C ARG A 48 5.32 -4.75 -2.12
N MET A 49 6.49 -4.60 -2.71
CA MET A 49 7.08 -3.28 -2.91
C MET A 49 6.78 -2.77 -4.31
N ILE A 50 6.33 -1.53 -4.38
CA ILE A 50 6.08 -0.83 -5.64
C ILE A 50 7.26 0.10 -5.87
N GLU A 51 7.98 -0.10 -6.97
CA GLU A 51 9.12 0.77 -7.32
C GLU A 51 9.25 0.87 -8.82
N LEU A 52 9.95 1.89 -9.25
CA LEU A 52 10.21 2.10 -10.68
C LEU A 52 11.56 1.51 -11.08
#